data_fe8a96839d002bc5972bbdab7f3ffb67
#
_entry.id   fe8a96839d002bc5972bbdab7f3ffb67
#
_cell.length_a   1.000
_cell.length_b   1.000
_cell.length_c   1.000
_cell.angle_alpha   90.00
_cell.angle_beta   90.00
_cell.angle_gamma   90.00
#
_symmetry.space_group_name_H-M   'P 1'
#
loop_
_entity.id
_entity.type
_entity.pdbx_description
1 polymer ?
#
loop_
_entity_poly.entity_id
_entity_poly.type
_entity_poly.pdbx_seq_one_letter_code
_entity_poly.pdbx_strand_id
1 'polypeptide(L)'
;MNALLIYPEFPDTFWSFKHALKFIRKQAVSPPLGLLTIAAMLPPEWAKRLVDVNVTTLTAEDLAWADYAFISGMTVQRESARHIIARCKEAGVKVVAGGPLFTIEYEQFGEVDHFVLNEAELTLPDFLADLAQGCARRVYTTSEFAYIRKTPVPLWALADLARYATVNIQFSRGCPFNCDFCNVTALLGHRPRTKTARQIITELDSVYNLGWRGSVFFVDDNLIGNKKCLKTELLPALIEWQTGKTTIPFSSEASINLADDEPLMQTMVAAGFSTVFIGIETPEEDSLIECNKKQNTKRDLVADVKRIQRAGLQVQGGFIVGFDHDAPSIFQRQIDFIQRSGIVTAMVGLLQAPPGTRLYERLKREGRLLDRLSGDNVDGTTNIIPKMNLDMLREGYQSILRYIYAPGPYYRRVRTFLREYRPPKMKAPLDSDQLLAFLRSIYRLGILGRERVQYWRLLLWALFRRPELLSQAVTLAICGYHFRKVCEMHVL
;
A
#
# COMPACT_ATOMS: atom_id res chain seq x y z
N MET A 1 21.09 -8.23 24.85
CA MET A 1 21.43 -8.14 23.42
C MET A 1 20.85 -6.86 22.83
N ASN A 2 21.55 -6.29 21.86
CA ASN A 2 21.17 -5.08 21.16
C ASN A 2 20.60 -5.44 19.77
N ALA A 3 19.31 -5.25 19.58
CA ALA A 3 18.60 -5.56 18.33
C ALA A 3 18.39 -4.28 17.51
N LEU A 4 19.01 -4.20 16.34
CA LEU A 4 18.86 -3.12 15.39
C LEU A 4 17.86 -3.54 14.32
N LEU A 5 16.68 -2.90 14.27
CA LEU A 5 15.67 -3.15 13.27
C LEU A 5 15.90 -2.18 12.11
N ILE A 6 16.12 -2.70 10.90
CA ILE A 6 16.47 -1.88 9.74
C ILE A 6 15.43 -2.06 8.66
N TYR A 7 14.81 -0.94 8.24
CA TYR A 7 13.88 -0.92 7.12
C TYR A 7 14.54 -0.31 5.88
N PRO A 8 14.70 -1.08 4.79
CA PRO A 8 15.35 -0.62 3.59
C PRO A 8 14.61 0.52 2.90
N GLU A 9 15.33 1.29 2.08
CA GLU A 9 14.76 2.40 1.32
C GLU A 9 13.81 1.91 0.23
N PHE A 10 12.67 2.60 0.08
CA PHE A 10 11.81 2.50 -1.10
C PHE A 10 12.36 3.35 -2.24
N PRO A 11 12.43 2.85 -3.46
CA PRO A 11 12.67 3.68 -4.63
C PRO A 11 11.53 4.68 -4.87
N ASP A 12 11.70 5.57 -5.84
CA ASP A 12 10.64 6.48 -6.25
C ASP A 12 9.58 5.74 -7.05
N THR A 13 8.57 5.22 -6.36
CA THR A 13 7.44 4.47 -6.93
C THR A 13 6.15 5.28 -6.88
N PHE A 14 5.10 4.76 -7.50
CA PHE A 14 3.74 5.32 -7.44
C PHE A 14 3.26 5.52 -5.99
N TRP A 15 3.52 4.55 -5.11
CA TRP A 15 3.08 4.56 -3.71
C TRP A 15 4.07 5.21 -2.75
N SER A 16 5.26 5.59 -3.21
CA SER A 16 6.24 6.28 -2.35
C SER A 16 5.78 7.68 -1.93
N PHE A 17 4.93 8.31 -2.74
CA PHE A 17 4.47 9.69 -2.56
C PHE A 17 5.58 10.71 -2.29
N LYS A 18 6.86 10.38 -2.50
CA LYS A 18 8.02 11.21 -2.16
C LYS A 18 7.90 12.67 -2.64
N HIS A 19 7.33 12.90 -3.85
CA HIS A 19 7.15 14.27 -4.36
C HIS A 19 5.97 15.00 -3.72
N ALA A 20 4.92 14.29 -3.28
CA ALA A 20 3.78 14.86 -2.57
C ALA A 20 4.09 15.17 -1.10
N LEU A 21 4.85 14.30 -0.44
CA LEU A 21 5.25 14.44 0.97
C LEU A 21 6.00 15.74 1.25
N LYS A 22 6.76 16.26 0.26
CA LYS A 22 7.45 17.55 0.36
C LYS A 22 6.52 18.74 0.61
N PHE A 23 5.23 18.63 0.26
CA PHE A 23 4.24 19.69 0.53
C PHE A 23 3.83 19.73 2.01
N ILE A 24 3.85 18.61 2.70
CA ILE A 24 3.44 18.43 4.10
C ILE A 24 4.60 18.18 5.06
N ARG A 25 5.87 18.38 4.63
CA ARG A 25 7.09 18.15 5.42
C ARG A 25 7.22 16.74 6.00
N LYS A 26 6.65 15.75 5.35
CA LYS A 26 6.83 14.34 5.72
C LYS A 26 7.92 13.71 4.86
N GLN A 27 8.56 12.67 5.37
CA GLN A 27 9.69 12.00 4.71
C GLN A 27 9.28 10.65 4.12
N ALA A 28 8.39 9.91 4.80
CA ALA A 28 7.86 8.65 4.32
C ALA A 28 6.33 8.57 4.50
N VAL A 29 5.71 7.62 3.82
CA VAL A 29 4.26 7.40 3.90
C VAL A 29 3.90 6.85 5.27
N SER A 30 4.51 5.74 5.69
CA SER A 30 4.18 5.06 6.94
C SER A 30 5.39 4.35 7.56
N PRO A 31 5.42 4.18 8.89
CA PRO A 31 6.46 3.41 9.56
C PRO A 31 6.31 1.90 9.26
N PRO A 32 7.40 1.11 9.41
CA PRO A 32 7.44 -0.31 9.08
C PRO A 32 6.69 -1.16 10.10
N LEU A 33 5.39 -1.36 9.92
CA LEU A 33 4.51 -2.11 10.83
C LEU A 33 5.08 -3.48 11.21
N GLY A 34 5.58 -4.23 10.22
CA GLY A 34 6.14 -5.57 10.44
C GLY A 34 7.32 -5.56 11.41
N LEU A 35 8.29 -4.65 11.24
CA LEU A 35 9.44 -4.53 12.13
C LEU A 35 9.05 -4.05 13.53
N LEU A 36 8.08 -3.14 13.64
CA LEU A 36 7.56 -2.70 14.93
C LEU A 36 6.82 -3.83 15.67
N THR A 37 6.16 -4.73 14.94
CA THR A 37 5.54 -5.94 15.49
C THR A 37 6.62 -6.92 15.96
N ILE A 38 7.66 -7.16 15.14
CA ILE A 38 8.82 -7.98 15.52
C ILE A 38 9.47 -7.42 16.79
N ALA A 39 9.68 -6.11 16.87
CA ALA A 39 10.26 -5.46 18.06
C ALA A 39 9.46 -5.76 19.34
N ALA A 40 8.13 -5.82 19.24
CA ALA A 40 7.25 -6.17 20.35
C ALA A 40 7.30 -7.67 20.73
N MET A 41 7.74 -8.54 19.80
CA MET A 41 7.88 -9.98 20.01
C MET A 41 9.27 -10.37 20.53
N LEU A 42 10.29 -9.52 20.35
CA LEU A 42 11.62 -9.76 20.89
C LEU A 42 11.61 -9.67 22.41
N PRO A 43 12.51 -10.42 23.11
CA PRO A 43 12.61 -10.40 24.56
C PRO A 43 12.62 -8.97 25.12
N PRO A 44 11.86 -8.68 26.18
CA PRO A 44 11.73 -7.32 26.72
C PRO A 44 13.05 -6.74 27.22
N GLU A 45 13.97 -7.58 27.69
CA GLU A 45 15.30 -7.19 28.17
C GLU A 45 16.28 -6.82 27.05
N TRP A 46 15.97 -7.08 25.79
CA TRP A 46 16.81 -6.65 24.69
C TRP A 46 16.64 -5.15 24.46
N ALA A 47 17.75 -4.43 24.31
CA ALA A 47 17.72 -3.07 23.83
C ALA A 47 17.36 -3.05 22.32
N LYS A 48 16.46 -2.17 21.90
CA LYS A 48 15.91 -2.13 20.54
C LYS A 48 16.07 -0.73 19.95
N ARG A 49 16.54 -0.64 18.70
CA ARG A 49 16.57 0.59 17.91
C ARG A 49 15.95 0.33 16.53
N LEU A 50 15.22 1.31 16.00
CA LEU A 50 14.71 1.29 14.65
C LEU A 50 15.50 2.29 13.79
N VAL A 51 16.03 1.82 12.66
CA VAL A 51 16.57 2.64 11.58
C VAL A 51 15.72 2.41 10.33
N ASP A 52 14.79 3.33 10.06
CA ASP A 52 14.07 3.38 8.79
C ASP A 52 14.84 4.29 7.83
N VAL A 53 15.48 3.69 6.82
CA VAL A 53 16.34 4.42 5.87
C VAL A 53 15.56 5.42 4.99
N ASN A 54 14.22 5.32 4.98
CA ASN A 54 13.35 6.30 4.31
C ASN A 54 13.27 7.65 5.05
N VAL A 55 13.56 7.66 6.35
CA VAL A 55 13.44 8.85 7.21
C VAL A 55 14.70 9.20 7.98
N THR A 56 15.68 8.29 8.04
CA THR A 56 16.97 8.49 8.71
C THR A 56 18.09 7.79 7.96
N THR A 57 19.30 7.87 8.45
CA THR A 57 20.48 7.24 7.83
C THR A 57 21.01 6.16 8.76
N LEU A 58 21.32 4.98 8.23
CA LEU A 58 22.05 3.95 8.97
C LEU A 58 23.50 4.42 9.17
N THR A 59 23.94 4.54 10.42
CA THR A 59 25.28 5.04 10.77
C THR A 59 26.24 3.90 11.14
N ALA A 60 27.53 4.18 11.17
CA ALA A 60 28.54 3.24 11.69
C ALA A 60 28.35 2.99 13.20
N GLU A 61 27.87 3.99 13.94
CA GLU A 61 27.57 3.87 15.37
C GLU A 61 26.40 2.90 15.61
N ASP A 62 25.35 2.94 14.78
CA ASP A 62 24.23 1.99 14.87
C ASP A 62 24.71 0.55 14.66
N LEU A 63 25.59 0.34 13.66
CA LEU A 63 26.16 -0.98 13.39
C LEU A 63 27.09 -1.44 14.52
N ALA A 64 27.93 -0.57 15.04
CA ALA A 64 28.84 -0.91 16.16
C ALA A 64 28.08 -1.20 17.45
N TRP A 65 26.89 -0.65 17.64
CA TRP A 65 26.03 -0.90 18.79
C TRP A 65 25.30 -2.26 18.70
N ALA A 66 25.03 -2.77 17.51
CA ALA A 66 24.14 -3.89 17.27
C ALA A 66 24.84 -5.26 17.44
N ASP A 67 24.22 -6.18 18.20
CA ASP A 67 24.57 -7.60 18.16
C ASP A 67 23.89 -8.31 16.97
N TYR A 68 22.65 -7.94 16.68
CA TYR A 68 21.83 -8.46 15.58
C TYR A 68 21.12 -7.34 14.84
N ALA A 69 21.14 -7.43 13.49
CA ALA A 69 20.34 -6.60 12.60
C ALA A 69 19.13 -7.38 12.08
N PHE A 70 17.91 -6.93 12.40
CA PHE A 70 16.66 -7.49 11.90
C PHE A 70 16.22 -6.69 10.68
N ILE A 71 16.18 -7.32 9.51
CA ILE A 71 15.87 -6.65 8.24
C ILE A 71 14.59 -7.23 7.66
N SER A 72 13.65 -6.35 7.30
CA SER A 72 12.42 -6.73 6.59
C SER A 72 12.16 -5.77 5.45
N GLY A 73 11.66 -6.28 4.32
CA GLY A 73 11.37 -5.46 3.14
C GLY A 73 10.37 -6.12 2.20
N MET A 74 9.92 -5.31 1.24
CA MET A 74 9.15 -5.72 0.07
C MET A 74 10.09 -6.01 -1.11
N THR A 75 9.63 -6.74 -2.11
CA THR A 75 10.44 -7.08 -3.32
C THR A 75 11.06 -5.83 -3.97
N VAL A 76 10.35 -4.71 -4.00
CA VAL A 76 10.82 -3.43 -4.55
C VAL A 76 12.00 -2.82 -3.79
N GLN A 77 12.24 -3.23 -2.53
CA GLN A 77 13.35 -2.76 -1.69
C GLN A 77 14.60 -3.66 -1.79
N ARG A 78 14.61 -4.66 -2.69
CA ARG A 78 15.67 -5.69 -2.80
C ARG A 78 17.07 -5.11 -2.84
N GLU A 79 17.32 -4.11 -3.68
CA GLU A 79 18.67 -3.55 -3.85
C GLU A 79 19.13 -2.80 -2.60
N SER A 80 18.24 -2.04 -1.97
CA SER A 80 18.52 -1.40 -0.68
C SER A 80 18.78 -2.43 0.43
N ALA A 81 18.01 -3.53 0.46
CA ALA A 81 18.21 -4.62 1.42
C ALA A 81 19.59 -5.27 1.23
N ARG A 82 20.01 -5.56 -0.01
CA ARG A 82 21.36 -6.09 -0.31
C ARG A 82 22.46 -5.18 0.19
N HIS A 83 22.35 -3.89 -0.09
CA HIS A 83 23.34 -2.90 0.36
C HIS A 83 23.43 -2.85 1.90
N ILE A 84 22.31 -2.88 2.60
CA ILE A 84 22.26 -2.90 4.06
C ILE A 84 22.87 -4.17 4.62
N ILE A 85 22.56 -5.34 4.04
CA ILE A 85 23.12 -6.63 4.46
C ILE A 85 24.65 -6.60 4.33
N ALA A 86 25.18 -6.15 3.19
CA ALA A 86 26.61 -6.03 2.97
C ALA A 86 27.28 -5.15 4.05
N ARG A 87 26.72 -3.99 4.37
CA ARG A 87 27.22 -3.11 5.44
C ARG A 87 27.19 -3.77 6.82
N CYS A 88 26.13 -4.52 7.13
CA CYS A 88 26.06 -5.28 8.39
C CYS A 88 27.19 -6.33 8.45
N LYS A 89 27.41 -7.06 7.37
CA LYS A 89 28.48 -8.09 7.30
C LYS A 89 29.88 -7.48 7.40
N GLU A 90 30.15 -6.37 6.73
CA GLU A 90 31.41 -5.61 6.85
C GLU A 90 31.67 -5.15 8.29
N ALA A 91 30.61 -4.80 9.02
CA ALA A 91 30.69 -4.40 10.44
C ALA A 91 30.70 -5.59 11.41
N GLY A 92 30.63 -6.84 10.94
CA GLY A 92 30.59 -8.04 11.77
C GLY A 92 29.26 -8.27 12.48
N VAL A 93 28.19 -7.56 12.12
CA VAL A 93 26.84 -7.70 12.71
C VAL A 93 26.13 -8.90 12.08
N LYS A 94 25.54 -9.76 12.93
CA LYS A 94 24.72 -10.88 12.45
C LYS A 94 23.37 -10.39 11.92
N VAL A 95 22.95 -10.95 10.78
CA VAL A 95 21.73 -10.53 10.08
C VAL A 95 20.64 -11.58 10.24
N VAL A 96 19.47 -11.14 10.70
CA VAL A 96 18.20 -11.88 10.72
C VAL A 96 17.25 -11.24 9.72
N ALA A 97 16.85 -11.97 8.69
CA ALA A 97 16.00 -11.42 7.62
C ALA A 97 14.63 -12.13 7.55
N GLY A 98 13.57 -11.34 7.33
CA GLY A 98 12.20 -11.83 7.21
C GLY A 98 11.28 -10.89 6.43
N GLY A 99 10.00 -11.23 6.41
CA GLY A 99 8.99 -10.48 5.66
C GLY A 99 8.89 -10.89 4.18
N PRO A 100 8.06 -10.20 3.39
CA PRO A 100 7.66 -10.66 2.05
C PRO A 100 8.81 -10.89 1.07
N LEU A 101 9.80 -9.99 1.02
CA LEU A 101 10.97 -10.14 0.14
C LEU A 101 11.69 -11.46 0.41
N PHE A 102 12.05 -11.69 1.66
CA PHE A 102 12.86 -12.86 2.01
C PHE A 102 12.04 -14.14 2.01
N THR A 103 10.75 -14.10 2.32
CA THR A 103 9.87 -15.27 2.20
C THR A 103 9.80 -15.78 0.76
N ILE A 104 9.88 -14.88 -0.24
CA ILE A 104 9.82 -15.24 -1.66
C ILE A 104 11.20 -15.59 -2.23
N GLU A 105 12.27 -14.91 -1.78
CA GLU A 105 13.56 -14.87 -2.47
C GLU A 105 14.77 -15.18 -1.57
N TYR A 106 14.59 -15.79 -0.40
CA TYR A 106 15.68 -15.98 0.60
C TYR A 106 16.90 -16.69 0.04
N GLU A 107 16.74 -17.58 -0.95
CA GLU A 107 17.85 -18.30 -1.58
C GLU A 107 18.83 -17.37 -2.31
N GLN A 108 18.36 -16.18 -2.72
CA GLN A 108 19.18 -15.17 -3.40
C GLN A 108 20.05 -14.32 -2.44
N PHE A 109 19.93 -14.55 -1.12
CA PHE A 109 20.60 -13.79 -0.06
C PHE A 109 21.55 -14.68 0.75
N GLY A 110 22.59 -15.19 0.09
CA GLY A 110 23.55 -16.13 0.69
C GLY A 110 24.27 -15.63 1.95
N GLU A 111 24.40 -14.32 2.11
CA GLU A 111 25.15 -13.65 3.18
C GLU A 111 24.37 -13.50 4.48
N VAL A 112 23.05 -13.74 4.48
CA VAL A 112 22.19 -13.66 5.68
C VAL A 112 22.45 -14.84 6.60
N ASP A 113 22.62 -14.55 7.88
CA ASP A 113 22.90 -15.57 8.90
C ASP A 113 21.65 -16.39 9.24
N HIS A 114 20.50 -15.73 9.44
CA HIS A 114 19.25 -16.39 9.81
C HIS A 114 18.07 -15.82 9.03
N PHE A 115 17.19 -16.70 8.56
CA PHE A 115 15.91 -16.33 7.94
C PHE A 115 14.75 -16.73 8.84
N VAL A 116 13.87 -15.77 9.13
CA VAL A 116 12.59 -15.96 9.82
C VAL A 116 11.49 -15.65 8.81
N LEU A 117 11.05 -16.70 8.12
CA LEU A 117 10.17 -16.60 6.95
C LEU A 117 8.69 -16.77 7.33
N ASN A 118 7.79 -16.40 6.42
CA ASN A 118 6.35 -16.45 6.59
C ASN A 118 5.86 -15.55 7.74
N GLU A 119 4.88 -16.02 8.53
CA GLU A 119 4.33 -15.25 9.64
C GLU A 119 5.20 -15.44 10.89
N ALA A 120 5.84 -14.37 11.32
CA ALA A 120 6.82 -14.37 12.41
C ALA A 120 6.24 -14.82 13.76
N GLU A 121 4.93 -14.72 13.96
CA GLU A 121 4.24 -15.23 15.14
C GLU A 121 4.48 -16.73 15.35
N LEU A 122 4.80 -17.48 14.29
CA LEU A 122 5.08 -18.92 14.33
C LEU A 122 6.58 -19.21 14.28
N THR A 123 7.35 -18.47 13.50
CA THR A 123 8.75 -18.80 13.20
C THR A 123 9.77 -18.07 14.07
N LEU A 124 9.44 -16.88 14.59
CA LEU A 124 10.33 -16.13 15.47
C LEU A 124 10.53 -16.78 16.84
N PRO A 125 9.51 -17.33 17.52
CA PRO A 125 9.71 -18.01 18.80
C PRO A 125 10.71 -19.17 18.74
N ASP A 126 10.66 -19.98 17.68
CA ASP A 126 11.60 -21.10 17.48
C ASP A 126 13.03 -20.59 17.28
N PHE A 127 13.20 -19.53 16.47
CA PHE A 127 14.49 -18.88 16.30
C PHE A 127 15.06 -18.36 17.63
N LEU A 128 14.24 -17.68 18.43
CA LEU A 128 14.68 -17.13 19.72
C LEU A 128 15.05 -18.22 20.72
N ALA A 129 14.30 -19.33 20.73
CA ALA A 129 14.60 -20.49 21.58
C ALA A 129 15.94 -21.16 21.21
N ASP A 130 16.16 -21.42 19.92
CA ASP A 130 17.41 -22.00 19.42
C ASP A 130 18.59 -21.03 19.63
N LEU A 131 18.36 -19.72 19.47
CA LEU A 131 19.38 -18.69 19.69
C LEU A 131 19.82 -18.66 21.17
N ALA A 132 18.88 -18.76 22.10
CA ALA A 132 19.18 -18.81 23.54
C ALA A 132 20.01 -20.05 23.94
N GLN A 133 19.88 -21.15 23.18
CA GLN A 133 20.63 -22.38 23.35
C GLN A 133 21.95 -22.41 22.55
N GLY A 134 22.24 -21.39 21.76
CA GLY A 134 23.44 -21.33 20.93
C GLY A 134 23.41 -22.27 19.70
N CYS A 135 22.22 -22.77 19.31
CA CYS A 135 22.02 -23.71 18.20
C CYS A 135 21.11 -23.17 17.08
N ALA A 136 21.08 -21.83 16.91
CA ALA A 136 20.24 -21.20 15.92
C ALA A 136 20.52 -21.69 14.49
N ARG A 137 19.48 -22.15 13.82
CA ARG A 137 19.50 -22.64 12.42
C ARG A 137 19.52 -21.47 11.45
N ARG A 138 19.87 -21.74 10.21
CA ARG A 138 19.86 -20.73 9.16
C ARG A 138 18.44 -20.32 8.72
N VAL A 139 17.49 -21.27 8.63
CA VAL A 139 16.14 -21.03 8.09
C VAL A 139 15.07 -21.54 9.07
N TYR A 140 14.14 -20.66 9.40
CA TYR A 140 12.90 -20.94 10.13
C TYR A 140 11.73 -20.61 9.20
N THR A 141 10.94 -21.61 8.86
CA THR A 141 9.82 -21.50 7.91
C THR A 141 8.68 -22.42 8.33
N THR A 142 7.48 -22.12 7.89
CA THR A 142 6.27 -22.90 8.15
C THR A 142 5.31 -22.80 6.98
N SER A 143 4.47 -23.82 6.79
CA SER A 143 3.30 -23.77 5.91
C SER A 143 2.00 -23.40 6.64
N GLU A 144 2.07 -23.23 7.96
CA GLU A 144 0.91 -22.88 8.77
C GLU A 144 0.70 -21.36 8.80
N PHE A 145 -0.53 -20.95 9.13
CA PHE A 145 -0.92 -19.56 9.28
C PHE A 145 -1.18 -19.22 10.75
N ALA A 146 -0.64 -18.10 11.19
CA ALA A 146 -0.69 -17.68 12.58
C ALA A 146 -2.11 -17.36 13.07
N TYR A 147 -2.36 -17.61 14.34
CA TYR A 147 -3.54 -17.13 15.05
C TYR A 147 -3.34 -15.68 15.48
N ILE A 148 -3.65 -14.73 14.58
CA ILE A 148 -3.30 -13.30 14.72
C ILE A 148 -3.96 -12.60 15.91
N ARG A 149 -4.88 -13.24 16.63
CA ARG A 149 -5.41 -12.75 17.92
C ARG A 149 -4.37 -12.77 19.03
N LYS A 150 -3.20 -13.38 18.81
CA LYS A 150 -2.05 -13.35 19.72
C LYS A 150 -0.96 -12.36 19.31
N THR A 151 -1.07 -11.73 18.13
CA THR A 151 -0.12 -10.72 17.66
C THR A 151 -0.08 -9.55 18.66
N PRO A 152 1.09 -9.16 19.18
CA PRO A 152 1.19 -8.05 20.13
C PRO A 152 0.92 -6.70 19.47
N VAL A 153 0.66 -5.68 20.28
CA VAL A 153 0.63 -4.28 19.82
C VAL A 153 2.04 -3.91 19.34
N PRO A 154 2.18 -3.35 18.12
CA PRO A 154 3.48 -2.94 17.61
C PRO A 154 4.16 -1.92 18.53
N LEU A 155 5.48 -1.97 18.61
CA LEU A 155 6.25 -1.07 19.48
C LEU A 155 6.44 0.31 18.84
N TRP A 156 5.35 1.07 18.75
CA TRP A 156 5.27 2.37 18.06
C TRP A 156 6.26 3.41 18.58
N ALA A 157 6.64 3.34 19.86
CA ALA A 157 7.57 4.29 20.47
C ALA A 157 8.99 4.26 19.85
N LEU A 158 9.33 3.23 19.06
CA LEU A 158 10.60 3.20 18.32
C LEU A 158 10.59 4.10 17.08
N ALA A 159 9.44 4.50 16.57
CA ALA A 159 9.31 5.31 15.37
C ALA A 159 9.05 6.78 15.73
N ASP A 160 9.79 7.71 15.10
CA ASP A 160 9.46 9.14 15.13
C ASP A 160 8.25 9.40 14.22
N LEU A 161 7.04 9.25 14.77
CA LEU A 161 5.79 9.35 14.04
C LEU A 161 5.61 10.71 13.33
N ALA A 162 6.29 11.77 13.78
CA ALA A 162 6.22 13.08 13.14
C ALA A 162 6.76 13.09 11.71
N ARG A 163 7.60 12.12 11.33
CA ARG A 163 8.20 12.01 9.99
C ARG A 163 7.29 11.36 8.96
N TYR A 164 6.19 10.72 9.37
CA TYR A 164 5.31 9.93 8.52
C TYR A 164 3.98 10.63 8.22
N ALA A 165 3.39 10.31 7.09
CA ALA A 165 2.11 10.88 6.66
C ALA A 165 0.91 10.08 7.18
N THR A 166 1.07 8.78 7.40
CA THR A 166 0.04 7.88 7.94
C THR A 166 0.67 6.85 8.86
N VAL A 167 -0.12 6.15 9.65
CA VAL A 167 0.30 4.92 10.34
C VAL A 167 -0.48 3.74 9.81
N ASN A 168 0.12 2.56 9.86
CA ASN A 168 -0.46 1.32 9.36
C ASN A 168 -0.99 0.48 10.52
N ILE A 169 -2.23 -0.02 10.42
CA ILE A 169 -2.80 -1.01 11.33
C ILE A 169 -3.33 -2.17 10.50
N GLN A 170 -3.24 -3.38 11.01
CA GLN A 170 -3.74 -4.56 10.32
C GLN A 170 -4.83 -5.24 11.14
N PHE A 171 -6.04 -5.32 10.57
CA PHE A 171 -7.16 -6.03 11.17
C PHE A 171 -7.21 -7.49 10.74
N SER A 172 -6.98 -7.78 9.45
CA SER A 172 -7.04 -9.13 8.93
C SER A 172 -5.88 -9.50 8.02
N ARG A 173 -5.64 -10.80 7.86
CA ARG A 173 -4.73 -11.40 6.89
C ARG A 173 -5.44 -12.47 6.09
N GLY A 174 -5.12 -12.53 4.78
CA GLY A 174 -5.71 -13.46 3.83
C GLY A 174 -6.92 -12.89 3.10
N CYS A 175 -7.23 -13.49 1.94
CA CYS A 175 -8.27 -13.02 1.05
C CYS A 175 -9.14 -14.20 0.59
N PRO A 176 -10.50 -14.09 0.60
CA PRO A 176 -11.37 -15.21 0.19
C PRO A 176 -11.40 -15.42 -1.32
N PHE A 177 -10.85 -14.49 -2.09
CA PHE A 177 -10.76 -14.58 -3.55
C PHE A 177 -9.52 -15.34 -4.00
N ASN A 178 -9.50 -15.74 -5.25
CA ASN A 178 -8.49 -16.63 -5.80
C ASN A 178 -8.00 -16.15 -7.17
N CYS A 179 -7.65 -14.86 -7.23
CA CYS A 179 -7.11 -14.25 -8.44
C CYS A 179 -5.75 -14.86 -8.78
N ASP A 180 -5.55 -15.28 -10.03
CA ASP A 180 -4.41 -16.10 -10.46
C ASP A 180 -3.06 -15.35 -10.40
N PHE A 181 -3.07 -14.03 -10.49
CA PHE A 181 -1.87 -13.18 -10.42
C PHE A 181 -1.51 -12.75 -8.99
N CYS A 182 -2.39 -12.97 -8.01
CA CYS A 182 -2.25 -12.39 -6.66
C CYS A 182 -1.49 -13.35 -5.73
N ASN A 183 -0.42 -12.87 -5.10
CA ASN A 183 0.38 -13.64 -4.15
C ASN A 183 -0.15 -13.60 -2.71
N VAL A 184 -1.19 -12.81 -2.42
CA VAL A 184 -1.76 -12.69 -1.07
C VAL A 184 -2.18 -14.04 -0.51
N THR A 185 -2.87 -14.83 -1.32
CA THR A 185 -3.36 -16.14 -0.87
C THR A 185 -2.25 -17.17 -0.72
N ALA A 186 -1.15 -17.02 -1.44
CA ALA A 186 0.06 -17.84 -1.27
C ALA A 186 0.78 -17.49 0.04
N LEU A 187 0.86 -16.20 0.37
CA LEU A 187 1.56 -15.72 1.58
C LEU A 187 0.72 -15.79 2.85
N LEU A 188 -0.59 -15.49 2.76
CA LEU A 188 -1.46 -15.26 3.92
C LEU A 188 -2.73 -16.14 3.96
N GLY A 189 -2.90 -17.02 2.96
CA GLY A 189 -4.00 -17.99 2.89
C GLY A 189 -5.34 -17.43 2.39
N HIS A 190 -6.27 -18.36 2.12
CA HIS A 190 -7.60 -18.06 1.57
C HIS A 190 -8.67 -17.67 2.61
N ARG A 191 -8.41 -17.90 3.91
CA ARG A 191 -9.35 -17.58 4.98
C ARG A 191 -8.96 -16.29 5.65
N PRO A 192 -9.77 -15.22 5.56
CA PRO A 192 -9.52 -13.99 6.30
C PRO A 192 -9.52 -14.26 7.81
N ARG A 193 -8.36 -14.20 8.43
CA ARG A 193 -8.15 -14.30 9.88
C ARG A 193 -8.14 -12.89 10.45
N THR A 194 -8.92 -12.64 11.50
CA THR A 194 -9.09 -11.30 12.05
C THR A 194 -8.53 -11.19 13.46
N LYS A 195 -7.98 -10.04 13.78
CA LYS A 195 -7.79 -9.59 15.17
C LYS A 195 -9.18 -9.32 15.78
N THR A 196 -9.23 -9.20 17.10
CA THR A 196 -10.42 -8.72 17.81
C THR A 196 -10.54 -7.20 17.68
N ALA A 197 -11.76 -6.66 17.77
CA ALA A 197 -11.96 -5.22 17.83
C ALA A 197 -11.15 -4.59 18.99
N ARG A 198 -11.10 -5.23 20.16
CA ARG A 198 -10.32 -4.77 21.30
C ARG A 198 -8.82 -4.62 20.98
N GLN A 199 -8.22 -5.57 20.24
CA GLN A 199 -6.82 -5.44 19.83
C GLN A 199 -6.62 -4.20 18.95
N ILE A 200 -7.50 -3.98 17.97
CA ILE A 200 -7.44 -2.81 17.08
C ILE A 200 -7.59 -1.50 17.86
N ILE A 201 -8.53 -1.44 18.80
CA ILE A 201 -8.69 -0.27 19.66
C ILE A 201 -7.43 -0.03 20.51
N THR A 202 -6.84 -1.08 21.07
CA THR A 202 -5.58 -0.96 21.84
C THR A 202 -4.42 -0.46 20.97
N GLU A 203 -4.31 -0.92 19.71
CA GLU A 203 -3.30 -0.42 18.77
C GLU A 203 -3.55 1.06 18.42
N LEU A 204 -4.81 1.45 18.16
CA LEU A 204 -5.19 2.85 17.92
C LEU A 204 -4.91 3.74 19.13
N ASP A 205 -5.26 3.31 20.34
CA ASP A 205 -4.96 4.05 21.57
C ASP A 205 -3.45 4.22 21.77
N SER A 206 -2.66 3.20 21.47
CA SER A 206 -1.21 3.28 21.56
C SER A 206 -0.63 4.40 20.70
N VAL A 207 -1.01 4.49 19.41
CA VAL A 207 -0.54 5.57 18.54
C VAL A 207 -1.16 6.93 18.90
N TYR A 208 -2.43 6.94 19.32
CA TYR A 208 -3.13 8.16 19.74
C TYR A 208 -2.48 8.80 20.98
N ASN A 209 -2.07 7.98 21.96
CA ASN A 209 -1.40 8.40 23.18
C ASN A 209 0.03 8.91 22.93
N LEU A 210 0.69 8.43 21.83
CA LEU A 210 1.94 8.99 21.34
C LEU A 210 1.77 10.32 20.58
N GLY A 211 0.55 10.88 20.55
CA GLY A 211 0.25 12.16 19.92
C GLY A 211 -0.19 12.08 18.45
N TRP A 212 -0.36 10.89 17.87
CA TRP A 212 -0.81 10.75 16.50
C TRP A 212 -2.22 11.29 16.29
N ARG A 213 -2.39 12.14 15.26
CA ARG A 213 -3.68 12.72 14.86
C ARG A 213 -3.89 12.67 13.34
N GLY A 214 -2.94 12.06 12.63
CA GLY A 214 -3.00 11.87 11.17
C GLY A 214 -3.89 10.70 10.76
N SER A 215 -3.91 10.40 9.45
CA SER A 215 -4.66 9.26 8.91
C SER A 215 -4.11 7.90 9.36
N VAL A 216 -4.95 6.88 9.30
CA VAL A 216 -4.59 5.48 9.55
C VAL A 216 -4.96 4.66 8.33
N PHE A 217 -4.02 3.86 7.84
CA PHE A 217 -4.24 2.91 6.78
C PHE A 217 -4.36 1.49 7.36
N PHE A 218 -5.53 0.87 7.18
CA PHE A 218 -5.73 -0.54 7.45
C PHE A 218 -5.13 -1.34 6.30
N VAL A 219 -3.96 -1.95 6.53
CA VAL A 219 -3.17 -2.67 5.52
C VAL A 219 -3.70 -4.09 5.25
N ASP A 220 -5.00 -4.23 5.25
CA ASP A 220 -5.70 -5.48 4.95
C ASP A 220 -5.81 -5.63 3.43
N ASP A 221 -5.40 -6.76 2.88
CA ASP A 221 -5.51 -7.04 1.43
C ASP A 221 -6.97 -7.03 0.93
N ASN A 222 -7.91 -7.21 1.82
CA ASN A 222 -9.34 -7.05 1.59
C ASN A 222 -10.08 -6.92 2.92
N LEU A 223 -10.25 -5.70 3.41
CA LEU A 223 -10.90 -5.42 4.70
C LEU A 223 -12.28 -6.07 4.82
N ILE A 224 -13.02 -6.13 3.71
CA ILE A 224 -14.37 -6.73 3.67
C ILE A 224 -14.35 -8.24 3.46
N GLY A 225 -13.18 -8.88 3.53
CA GLY A 225 -13.04 -10.33 3.37
C GLY A 225 -13.83 -11.13 4.39
N ASN A 226 -13.97 -10.63 5.62
CA ASN A 226 -14.87 -11.16 6.66
C ASN A 226 -15.92 -10.10 7.03
N LYS A 227 -16.93 -9.92 6.17
CA LYS A 227 -18.00 -8.92 6.36
C LYS A 227 -18.71 -9.04 7.70
N LYS A 228 -18.90 -10.28 8.20
CA LYS A 228 -19.60 -10.51 9.47
C LYS A 228 -18.81 -9.85 10.63
N CYS A 229 -17.57 -10.25 10.83
CA CYS A 229 -16.73 -9.72 11.89
C CYS A 229 -16.53 -8.20 11.76
N LEU A 230 -16.34 -7.69 10.53
CA LEU A 230 -16.25 -6.27 10.25
C LEU A 230 -17.49 -5.50 10.71
N LYS A 231 -18.71 -5.96 10.32
CA LYS A 231 -19.98 -5.28 10.64
C LYS A 231 -20.35 -5.36 12.11
N THR A 232 -20.12 -6.52 12.75
CA THR A 232 -20.65 -6.77 14.10
C THR A 232 -19.67 -6.46 15.22
N GLU A 233 -18.36 -6.39 14.91
CA GLU A 233 -17.33 -6.19 15.93
C GLU A 233 -16.50 -4.92 15.67
N LEU A 234 -15.82 -4.81 14.51
CA LEU A 234 -14.84 -3.76 14.29
C LEU A 234 -15.48 -2.38 14.09
N LEU A 235 -16.42 -2.25 13.14
CA LEU A 235 -16.99 -0.95 12.80
C LEU A 235 -17.74 -0.30 13.97
N PRO A 236 -18.56 -1.03 14.76
CA PRO A 236 -19.16 -0.44 15.97
C PRO A 236 -18.12 0.06 16.97
N ALA A 237 -17.05 -0.72 17.20
CA ALA A 237 -15.97 -0.32 18.12
C ALA A 237 -15.20 0.93 17.62
N LEU A 238 -14.98 1.05 16.31
CA LEU A 238 -14.34 2.23 15.72
C LEU A 238 -15.22 3.48 15.84
N ILE A 239 -16.54 3.36 15.63
CA ILE A 239 -17.49 4.45 15.80
C ILE A 239 -17.47 4.94 17.26
N GLU A 240 -17.54 4.01 18.21
CA GLU A 240 -17.45 4.32 19.64
C GLU A 240 -16.11 4.99 19.98
N TRP A 241 -15.00 4.44 19.48
CA TRP A 241 -13.66 4.96 19.74
C TRP A 241 -13.45 6.38 19.22
N GLN A 242 -14.06 6.75 18.08
CA GLN A 242 -14.01 8.10 17.52
C GLN A 242 -14.87 9.12 18.31
N THR A 243 -15.83 8.66 19.11
CA THR A 243 -16.73 9.53 19.87
C THR A 243 -15.94 10.36 20.87
N GLY A 244 -16.09 11.68 20.83
CA GLY A 244 -15.40 12.63 21.72
C GLY A 244 -13.92 12.87 21.39
N LYS A 245 -13.39 12.27 20.32
CA LYS A 245 -12.01 12.50 19.83
C LYS A 245 -12.01 13.37 18.56
N THR A 246 -10.82 13.89 18.22
CA THR A 246 -10.58 14.42 16.87
C THR A 246 -10.71 13.27 15.88
N THR A 247 -11.57 13.43 14.89
CA THR A 247 -11.82 12.38 13.90
C THR A 247 -10.55 12.04 13.13
N ILE A 248 -10.14 10.78 13.22
CA ILE A 248 -9.00 10.23 12.47
C ILE A 248 -9.54 9.57 11.20
N PRO A 249 -9.13 10.01 10.01
CA PRO A 249 -9.57 9.37 8.76
C PRO A 249 -8.91 8.02 8.57
N PHE A 250 -9.72 7.03 8.17
CA PHE A 250 -9.27 5.68 7.83
C PHE A 250 -9.29 5.44 6.33
N SER A 251 -8.36 4.62 5.87
CA SER A 251 -8.33 4.07 4.52
C SER A 251 -8.00 2.58 4.56
N SER A 252 -8.39 1.83 3.54
CA SER A 252 -8.07 0.41 3.41
C SER A 252 -8.20 -0.06 1.96
N GLU A 253 -7.92 -1.36 1.74
CA GLU A 253 -8.21 -2.04 0.49
C GLU A 253 -9.52 -2.84 0.59
N ALA A 254 -10.26 -2.89 -0.50
CA ALA A 254 -11.51 -3.63 -0.57
C ALA A 254 -11.75 -4.17 -2.00
N SER A 255 -12.54 -5.22 -2.10
CA SER A 255 -13.03 -5.70 -3.41
C SER A 255 -14.28 -4.93 -3.87
N ILE A 256 -14.51 -4.87 -5.19
CA ILE A 256 -15.58 -4.08 -5.81
C ILE A 256 -16.99 -4.43 -5.32
N ASN A 257 -17.21 -5.67 -4.83
CA ASN A 257 -18.48 -6.10 -4.25
C ASN A 257 -18.83 -5.39 -2.91
N LEU A 258 -18.00 -4.43 -2.48
CA LEU A 258 -18.39 -3.40 -1.50
C LEU A 258 -19.60 -2.60 -2.00
N ALA A 259 -19.67 -2.33 -3.31
CA ALA A 259 -20.77 -1.60 -3.94
C ALA A 259 -22.15 -2.28 -3.78
N ASP A 260 -22.20 -3.56 -3.46
CA ASP A 260 -23.44 -4.32 -3.26
C ASP A 260 -24.04 -4.16 -1.85
N ASP A 261 -23.31 -3.52 -0.93
CA ASP A 261 -23.63 -3.49 0.50
C ASP A 261 -23.67 -2.03 1.00
N GLU A 262 -24.76 -1.35 0.63
CA GLU A 262 -24.93 0.06 1.01
C GLU A 262 -24.89 0.27 2.54
N PRO A 263 -25.53 -0.57 3.39
CA PRO A 263 -25.41 -0.42 4.83
C PRO A 263 -23.95 -0.55 5.32
N LEU A 264 -23.15 -1.43 4.73
CA LEU A 264 -21.74 -1.55 5.08
C LEU A 264 -20.98 -0.29 4.71
N MET A 265 -21.17 0.26 3.50
CA MET A 265 -20.53 1.52 3.09
C MET A 265 -20.87 2.67 4.05
N GLN A 266 -22.14 2.82 4.42
CA GLN A 266 -22.58 3.86 5.36
C GLN A 266 -21.95 3.68 6.75
N THR A 267 -21.86 2.44 7.24
CA THR A 267 -21.23 2.14 8.54
C THR A 267 -19.71 2.37 8.49
N MET A 268 -19.04 2.02 7.38
CA MET A 268 -17.62 2.35 7.19
C MET A 268 -17.38 3.86 7.23
N VAL A 269 -18.20 4.64 6.53
CA VAL A 269 -18.12 6.12 6.54
C VAL A 269 -18.35 6.65 7.94
N ALA A 270 -19.35 6.14 8.67
CA ALA A 270 -19.62 6.52 10.06
C ALA A 270 -18.44 6.18 10.99
N ALA A 271 -17.74 5.09 10.73
CA ALA A 271 -16.54 4.70 11.47
C ALA A 271 -15.28 5.54 11.12
N GLY A 272 -15.36 6.42 10.11
CA GLY A 272 -14.26 7.31 9.72
C GLY A 272 -13.49 6.87 8.46
N PHE A 273 -13.92 5.82 7.76
CA PHE A 273 -13.33 5.48 6.47
C PHE A 273 -13.69 6.52 5.42
N SER A 274 -12.70 7.01 4.70
CA SER A 274 -12.84 8.03 3.66
C SER A 274 -12.28 7.59 2.30
N THR A 275 -11.46 6.55 2.27
CA THR A 275 -10.78 6.08 1.06
C THR A 275 -10.70 4.56 1.03
N VAL A 276 -10.93 3.97 -0.14
CA VAL A 276 -10.72 2.55 -0.39
C VAL A 276 -9.94 2.35 -1.69
N PHE A 277 -8.93 1.48 -1.65
CA PHE A 277 -8.28 0.99 -2.86
C PHE A 277 -9.01 -0.25 -3.37
N ILE A 278 -9.28 -0.29 -4.67
CA ILE A 278 -10.01 -1.38 -5.32
C ILE A 278 -9.24 -1.85 -6.57
N GLY A 279 -8.93 -3.14 -6.60
CA GLY A 279 -8.41 -3.77 -7.80
C GLY A 279 -9.51 -3.89 -8.86
N ILE A 280 -9.49 -2.99 -9.83
CA ILE A 280 -10.37 -3.03 -11.02
C ILE A 280 -9.79 -4.00 -12.04
N GLU A 281 -8.49 -3.98 -12.20
CA GLU A 281 -7.59 -4.67 -13.12
C GLU A 281 -7.85 -4.25 -14.57
N THR A 282 -9.01 -4.58 -15.12
CA THR A 282 -9.30 -4.32 -16.54
C THR A 282 -10.81 -4.14 -16.78
N PRO A 283 -11.21 -3.32 -17.77
CA PRO A 283 -12.59 -3.27 -18.25
C PRO A 283 -12.93 -4.42 -19.22
N GLU A 284 -11.98 -5.34 -19.50
CA GLU A 284 -12.17 -6.48 -20.38
C GLU A 284 -12.65 -7.70 -19.58
N GLU A 285 -13.87 -8.18 -19.88
CA GLU A 285 -14.48 -9.27 -19.12
C GLU A 285 -13.74 -10.59 -19.33
N ASP A 286 -13.30 -10.87 -20.56
CA ASP A 286 -12.56 -12.12 -20.85
C ASP A 286 -11.22 -12.17 -20.08
N SER A 287 -10.54 -11.04 -19.93
CA SER A 287 -9.32 -10.94 -19.12
C SER A 287 -9.61 -11.10 -17.62
N LEU A 288 -10.76 -10.62 -17.11
CA LEU A 288 -11.21 -10.86 -15.74
C LEU A 288 -11.52 -12.35 -15.48
N ILE A 289 -12.13 -13.02 -16.45
CA ILE A 289 -12.41 -14.47 -16.41
C ILE A 289 -11.10 -15.24 -16.44
N GLU A 290 -10.19 -14.89 -17.35
CA GLU A 290 -8.85 -15.49 -17.48
C GLU A 290 -8.10 -15.50 -16.15
N CYS A 291 -8.05 -14.36 -15.47
CA CYS A 291 -7.32 -14.21 -14.21
C CYS A 291 -8.13 -14.57 -12.96
N ASN A 292 -9.30 -15.22 -13.14
CA ASN A 292 -10.19 -15.65 -12.06
C ASN A 292 -10.64 -14.53 -11.10
N LYS A 293 -10.76 -13.29 -11.61
CA LYS A 293 -11.27 -12.12 -10.84
C LYS A 293 -12.80 -12.08 -10.84
N LYS A 294 -13.42 -13.15 -10.38
CA LYS A 294 -14.88 -13.39 -10.46
C LYS A 294 -15.74 -12.29 -9.84
N GLN A 295 -15.25 -11.63 -8.80
CA GLN A 295 -15.96 -10.53 -8.13
C GLN A 295 -16.13 -9.30 -9.00
N ASN A 296 -15.37 -9.17 -10.09
CA ASN A 296 -15.44 -8.06 -11.04
C ASN A 296 -16.24 -8.39 -12.30
N THR A 297 -16.56 -9.67 -12.56
CA THR A 297 -17.29 -10.09 -13.78
C THR A 297 -18.78 -9.80 -13.68
N LYS A 298 -19.45 -9.65 -14.83
CA LYS A 298 -20.92 -9.42 -14.97
C LYS A 298 -21.42 -8.20 -14.18
N ARG A 299 -20.63 -7.10 -14.21
CA ARG A 299 -20.91 -5.87 -13.47
C ARG A 299 -20.71 -4.63 -14.33
N ASP A 300 -21.45 -3.58 -14.04
CA ASP A 300 -21.08 -2.23 -14.48
C ASP A 300 -20.11 -1.64 -13.46
N LEU A 301 -18.82 -1.90 -13.66
CA LEU A 301 -17.75 -1.45 -12.76
C LEU A 301 -17.72 0.09 -12.63
N VAL A 302 -18.09 0.85 -13.67
CA VAL A 302 -18.15 2.32 -13.58
C VAL A 302 -19.29 2.76 -12.65
N ALA A 303 -20.46 2.14 -12.76
CA ALA A 303 -21.59 2.41 -11.89
C ALA A 303 -21.29 2.04 -10.44
N ASP A 304 -20.61 0.92 -10.22
CA ASP A 304 -20.19 0.46 -8.88
C ASP A 304 -19.21 1.42 -8.23
N VAL A 305 -18.17 1.83 -8.95
CA VAL A 305 -17.22 2.85 -8.45
C VAL A 305 -17.95 4.13 -8.05
N LYS A 306 -18.87 4.62 -8.88
CA LYS A 306 -19.64 5.83 -8.58
C LYS A 306 -20.58 5.64 -7.40
N ARG A 307 -21.13 4.44 -7.19
CA ARG A 307 -21.95 4.12 -6.01
C ARG A 307 -21.13 4.24 -4.73
N ILE A 308 -19.92 3.70 -4.71
CA ILE A 308 -18.98 3.80 -3.59
C ILE A 308 -18.59 5.27 -3.33
N GLN A 309 -18.30 6.03 -4.39
CA GLN A 309 -17.96 7.46 -4.26
C GLN A 309 -19.13 8.29 -3.71
N ARG A 310 -20.36 8.01 -4.13
CA ARG A 310 -21.57 8.68 -3.61
C ARG A 310 -21.88 8.31 -2.17
N ALA A 311 -21.46 7.12 -1.72
CA ALA A 311 -21.58 6.71 -0.32
C ALA A 311 -20.62 7.48 0.61
N GLY A 312 -19.59 8.16 0.06
CA GLY A 312 -18.63 8.95 0.84
C GLY A 312 -17.23 8.36 0.91
N LEU A 313 -16.93 7.35 0.10
CA LEU A 313 -15.62 6.71 0.02
C LEU A 313 -14.91 7.10 -1.29
N GLN A 314 -13.75 7.73 -1.22
CA GLN A 314 -12.91 7.95 -2.39
C GLN A 314 -12.38 6.60 -2.87
N VAL A 315 -12.56 6.27 -4.16
CA VAL A 315 -11.99 5.08 -4.76
C VAL A 315 -10.64 5.41 -5.40
N GLN A 316 -9.61 4.69 -4.97
CA GLN A 316 -8.33 4.54 -5.67
C GLN A 316 -8.38 3.22 -6.44
N GLY A 317 -7.78 3.14 -7.62
CA GLY A 317 -7.94 1.96 -8.47
C GLY A 317 -6.62 1.36 -8.94
N GLY A 318 -6.52 0.01 -8.87
CA GLY A 318 -5.47 -0.77 -9.51
C GLY A 318 -5.93 -1.27 -10.88
N PHE A 319 -5.05 -1.14 -11.88
CA PHE A 319 -5.28 -1.53 -13.26
C PHE A 319 -4.08 -2.30 -13.79
N ILE A 320 -4.35 -3.29 -14.63
CA ILE A 320 -3.33 -4.15 -15.23
C ILE A 320 -3.59 -4.25 -16.72
N VAL A 321 -2.54 -4.22 -17.53
CA VAL A 321 -2.56 -4.57 -18.96
C VAL A 321 -1.56 -5.67 -19.27
N GLY A 322 -1.83 -6.47 -20.29
CA GLY A 322 -0.97 -7.58 -20.71
C GLY A 322 -1.53 -8.96 -20.40
N PHE A 323 -2.82 -9.08 -20.09
CA PHE A 323 -3.51 -10.38 -20.06
C PHE A 323 -3.52 -11.02 -21.45
N ASP A 324 -3.67 -12.34 -21.50
CA ASP A 324 -3.64 -13.10 -22.75
C ASP A 324 -4.83 -12.79 -23.68
N HIS A 325 -5.94 -12.28 -23.14
CA HIS A 325 -7.12 -11.83 -23.88
C HIS A 325 -7.12 -10.34 -24.23
N ASP A 326 -6.08 -9.59 -23.81
CA ASP A 326 -6.00 -8.17 -24.16
C ASP A 326 -5.72 -7.97 -25.65
N ALA A 327 -6.61 -7.24 -26.33
CA ALA A 327 -6.39 -6.72 -27.69
C ALA A 327 -5.81 -5.30 -27.64
N PRO A 328 -5.23 -4.75 -28.70
CA PRO A 328 -4.68 -3.38 -28.72
C PRO A 328 -5.68 -2.28 -28.32
N SER A 329 -6.98 -2.53 -28.45
CA SER A 329 -8.05 -1.62 -27.99
C SER A 329 -8.09 -1.45 -26.46
N ILE A 330 -7.44 -2.35 -25.68
CA ILE A 330 -7.45 -2.31 -24.23
C ILE A 330 -6.88 -0.99 -23.70
N PHE A 331 -5.87 -0.42 -24.33
CA PHE A 331 -5.25 0.82 -23.90
C PHE A 331 -6.24 1.99 -23.89
N GLN A 332 -7.02 2.15 -24.97
CA GLN A 332 -8.04 3.19 -25.01
C GLN A 332 -9.21 2.88 -24.07
N ARG A 333 -9.62 1.62 -23.95
CA ARG A 333 -10.68 1.19 -23.03
C ARG A 333 -10.31 1.44 -21.56
N GLN A 334 -9.04 1.22 -21.17
CA GLN A 334 -8.53 1.57 -19.85
C GLN A 334 -8.59 3.09 -19.61
N ILE A 335 -8.12 3.91 -20.56
CA ILE A 335 -8.20 5.37 -20.49
C ILE A 335 -9.64 5.83 -20.29
N ASP A 336 -10.56 5.33 -21.12
CA ASP A 336 -11.97 5.72 -21.08
C ASP A 336 -12.63 5.32 -19.75
N PHE A 337 -12.33 4.12 -19.27
CA PHE A 337 -12.81 3.65 -17.96
C PHE A 337 -12.34 4.56 -16.83
N ILE A 338 -11.03 4.82 -16.74
CA ILE A 338 -10.43 5.66 -15.70
C ILE A 338 -11.02 7.06 -15.72
N GLN A 339 -11.23 7.64 -16.91
CA GLN A 339 -11.79 8.98 -17.06
C GLN A 339 -13.30 9.03 -16.69
N ARG A 340 -14.08 8.03 -17.07
CA ARG A 340 -15.53 7.96 -16.84
C ARG A 340 -15.86 7.63 -15.38
N SER A 341 -15.11 6.74 -14.74
CA SER A 341 -15.29 6.34 -13.34
C SER A 341 -14.94 7.46 -12.35
N GLY A 342 -14.07 8.41 -12.75
CA GLY A 342 -13.58 9.44 -11.84
C GLY A 342 -12.55 8.93 -10.84
N ILE A 343 -11.94 7.76 -11.04
CA ILE A 343 -10.83 7.26 -10.22
C ILE A 343 -9.63 8.17 -10.47
N VAL A 344 -9.34 9.05 -9.51
CA VAL A 344 -8.26 10.05 -9.64
C VAL A 344 -6.89 9.40 -9.47
N THR A 345 -6.73 8.60 -8.43
CA THR A 345 -5.52 7.80 -8.16
C THR A 345 -5.69 6.45 -8.86
N ALA A 346 -5.14 6.33 -10.06
CA ALA A 346 -5.22 5.14 -10.90
C ALA A 346 -3.81 4.57 -11.10
N MET A 347 -3.46 3.52 -10.38
CA MET A 347 -2.23 2.78 -10.59
C MET A 347 -2.42 1.83 -11.76
N VAL A 348 -1.65 1.99 -12.83
CA VAL A 348 -1.66 1.08 -13.97
C VAL A 348 -0.31 0.39 -14.04
N GLY A 349 -0.31 -0.93 -14.16
CA GLY A 349 0.90 -1.74 -14.27
C GLY A 349 0.83 -2.74 -15.43
N LEU A 350 1.98 -3.27 -15.82
CA LEU A 350 2.05 -4.46 -16.66
C LEU A 350 1.77 -5.71 -15.81
N LEU A 351 1.13 -6.70 -16.40
CA LEU A 351 0.90 -7.99 -15.75
C LEU A 351 2.23 -8.60 -15.33
N GLN A 352 2.33 -8.99 -14.07
CA GLN A 352 3.46 -9.68 -13.48
C GLN A 352 2.99 -11.01 -12.89
N ALA A 353 3.86 -12.00 -12.89
CA ALA A 353 3.62 -13.32 -12.31
C ALA A 353 4.52 -13.51 -11.07
N PRO A 354 4.09 -13.13 -9.87
CA PRO A 354 4.85 -13.37 -8.65
C PRO A 354 5.02 -14.87 -8.38
N PRO A 355 6.18 -15.33 -7.88
CA PRO A 355 6.38 -16.72 -7.49
C PRO A 355 5.31 -17.19 -6.48
N GLY A 356 4.89 -18.46 -6.61
CA GLY A 356 3.86 -19.06 -5.79
C GLY A 356 2.42 -18.75 -6.23
N THR A 357 2.22 -17.95 -7.28
CA THR A 357 0.89 -17.69 -7.86
C THR A 357 0.52 -18.73 -8.92
N ARG A 358 -0.79 -18.90 -9.17
CA ARG A 358 -1.26 -19.80 -10.24
C ARG A 358 -0.81 -19.33 -11.62
N LEU A 359 -0.79 -18.00 -11.82
CA LEU A 359 -0.27 -17.41 -13.05
C LEU A 359 1.20 -17.79 -13.27
N TYR A 360 2.04 -17.70 -12.22
CA TYR A 360 3.44 -18.10 -12.29
C TYR A 360 3.60 -19.57 -12.70
N GLU A 361 2.86 -20.48 -12.05
CA GLU A 361 2.93 -21.92 -12.35
C GLU A 361 2.41 -22.23 -13.76
N ARG A 362 1.37 -21.53 -14.24
CA ARG A 362 0.88 -21.65 -15.62
C ARG A 362 1.94 -21.22 -16.61
N LEU A 363 2.47 -20.01 -16.45
CA LEU A 363 3.47 -19.45 -17.39
C LEU A 363 4.80 -20.18 -17.37
N LYS A 364 5.19 -20.73 -16.21
CA LYS A 364 6.37 -21.61 -16.09
C LYS A 364 6.21 -22.86 -16.96
N ARG A 365 5.06 -23.53 -16.92
CA ARG A 365 4.77 -24.69 -17.76
C ARG A 365 4.70 -24.35 -19.26
N GLU A 366 4.25 -23.14 -19.59
CA GLU A 366 4.19 -22.62 -20.96
C GLU A 366 5.55 -22.10 -21.47
N GLY A 367 6.60 -22.06 -20.64
CA GLY A 367 7.90 -21.48 -21.01
C GLY A 367 7.85 -19.96 -21.24
N ARG A 368 6.97 -19.26 -20.59
CA ARG A 368 6.69 -17.83 -20.78
C ARG A 368 7.11 -16.95 -19.60
N LEU A 369 7.99 -17.42 -18.75
CA LEU A 369 8.57 -16.60 -17.67
C LEU A 369 9.91 -16.01 -18.10
N LEU A 370 10.14 -14.76 -17.66
CA LEU A 370 11.42 -14.07 -17.67
C LEU A 370 11.98 -14.04 -16.24
N ASP A 371 13.32 -13.92 -16.11
CA ASP A 371 14.03 -14.28 -14.87
C ASP A 371 13.82 -13.33 -13.68
N ARG A 372 13.23 -12.13 -13.82
CA ARG A 372 13.20 -11.17 -12.71
C ARG A 372 11.87 -10.40 -12.58
N LEU A 373 11.37 -10.39 -11.36
CA LEU A 373 10.30 -9.51 -10.90
C LEU A 373 10.94 -8.28 -10.23
N SER A 374 10.62 -7.05 -10.70
CA SER A 374 11.12 -5.82 -10.07
C SER A 374 10.42 -5.52 -8.75
N GLY A 375 9.14 -5.91 -8.65
CA GLY A 375 8.27 -5.55 -7.54
C GLY A 375 7.72 -4.13 -7.61
N ASP A 376 8.12 -3.32 -8.60
CA ASP A 376 7.52 -2.02 -8.90
C ASP A 376 6.39 -2.19 -9.92
N ASN A 377 5.20 -1.68 -9.58
CA ASN A 377 4.03 -1.81 -10.43
C ASN A 377 3.98 -0.78 -11.58
N VAL A 378 4.90 0.18 -11.63
CA VAL A 378 4.85 1.29 -12.59
C VAL A 378 6.16 1.55 -13.34
N ASP A 379 7.18 0.72 -13.15
CA ASP A 379 8.46 0.85 -13.87
C ASP A 379 8.41 0.35 -15.33
N GLY A 380 7.26 -0.17 -15.77
CA GLY A 380 7.08 -0.70 -17.12
C GLY A 380 7.76 -2.05 -17.35
N THR A 381 8.20 -2.73 -16.29
CA THR A 381 8.76 -4.09 -16.39
C THR A 381 7.70 -5.16 -16.21
N THR A 382 7.97 -6.31 -16.80
CA THR A 382 7.19 -7.53 -16.60
C THR A 382 8.13 -8.73 -16.62
N ASN A 383 7.80 -9.75 -15.84
CA ASN A 383 8.52 -11.03 -15.84
C ASN A 383 7.83 -12.11 -16.67
N ILE A 384 6.92 -11.71 -17.58
CA ILE A 384 6.23 -12.65 -18.47
C ILE A 384 6.52 -12.34 -19.94
N ILE A 385 6.41 -13.35 -20.79
CA ILE A 385 6.30 -13.21 -22.25
C ILE A 385 4.81 -13.11 -22.58
N PRO A 386 4.28 -11.90 -22.90
CA PRO A 386 2.87 -11.72 -23.20
C PRO A 386 2.50 -12.34 -24.54
N LYS A 387 1.22 -12.62 -24.80
CA LYS A 387 0.73 -12.97 -26.14
C LYS A 387 0.72 -11.79 -27.08
N MET A 388 0.41 -10.60 -26.58
CA MET A 388 0.58 -9.36 -27.33
C MET A 388 2.08 -9.10 -27.56
N ASN A 389 2.43 -8.48 -28.70
CA ASN A 389 3.81 -8.02 -28.92
C ASN A 389 4.27 -7.14 -27.75
N LEU A 390 5.44 -7.42 -27.19
CA LEU A 390 5.94 -6.78 -25.97
C LEU A 390 6.18 -5.27 -26.14
N ASP A 391 6.67 -4.85 -27.31
CA ASP A 391 6.91 -3.43 -27.59
C ASP A 391 5.58 -2.69 -27.71
N MET A 392 4.59 -3.25 -28.40
CA MET A 392 3.23 -2.72 -28.47
C MET A 392 2.60 -2.61 -27.06
N LEU A 393 2.79 -3.62 -26.22
CA LEU A 393 2.29 -3.62 -24.82
C LEU A 393 2.93 -2.49 -24.02
N ARG A 394 4.25 -2.30 -24.12
CA ARG A 394 4.99 -1.23 -23.43
C ARG A 394 4.57 0.16 -23.94
N GLU A 395 4.51 0.35 -25.25
CA GLU A 395 4.05 1.62 -25.83
C GLU A 395 2.61 1.96 -25.43
N GLY A 396 1.73 0.97 -25.47
CA GLY A 396 0.34 1.12 -25.04
C GLY A 396 0.24 1.48 -23.55
N TYR A 397 0.97 0.79 -22.70
CA TYR A 397 1.08 1.10 -21.27
C TYR A 397 1.55 2.53 -21.04
N GLN A 398 2.64 2.93 -21.70
CA GLN A 398 3.16 4.30 -21.61
C GLN A 398 2.14 5.33 -22.08
N SER A 399 1.38 5.02 -23.16
CA SER A 399 0.34 5.91 -23.69
C SER A 399 -0.77 6.15 -22.66
N ILE A 400 -1.18 5.11 -21.91
CA ILE A 400 -2.15 5.24 -20.83
C ILE A 400 -1.63 6.23 -19.78
N LEU A 401 -0.42 6.02 -19.25
CA LEU A 401 0.16 6.84 -18.19
C LEU A 401 0.35 8.29 -18.64
N ARG A 402 0.89 8.51 -19.85
CA ARG A 402 1.04 9.85 -20.43
C ARG A 402 -0.30 10.58 -20.53
N TYR A 403 -1.36 9.88 -20.92
CA TYR A 403 -2.67 10.51 -21.06
C TYR A 403 -3.33 10.79 -19.70
N ILE A 404 -3.44 9.77 -18.83
CA ILE A 404 -4.22 9.92 -17.58
C ILE A 404 -3.59 10.89 -16.60
N TYR A 405 -2.25 11.10 -16.65
CA TYR A 405 -1.52 12.03 -15.80
C TYR A 405 -1.15 13.34 -16.49
N ALA A 406 -1.43 13.51 -17.79
CA ALA A 406 -1.36 14.82 -18.42
C ALA A 406 -2.29 15.83 -17.69
N PRO A 407 -1.89 17.10 -17.55
CA PRO A 407 -2.67 18.07 -16.76
C PRO A 407 -4.15 18.17 -17.19
N GLY A 408 -4.43 18.26 -18.49
CA GLY A 408 -5.81 18.40 -18.99
C GLY A 408 -6.73 17.24 -18.57
N PRO A 409 -6.45 16.00 -18.97
CA PRO A 409 -7.21 14.82 -18.59
C PRO A 409 -7.27 14.59 -17.07
N TYR A 410 -6.14 14.76 -16.38
CA TYR A 410 -6.07 14.58 -14.93
C TYR A 410 -7.04 15.51 -14.18
N TYR A 411 -6.98 16.82 -14.43
CA TYR A 411 -7.83 17.79 -13.74
C TYR A 411 -9.30 17.69 -14.18
N ARG A 412 -9.61 17.23 -15.41
CA ARG A 412 -10.99 16.87 -15.78
C ARG A 412 -11.51 15.73 -14.93
N ARG A 413 -10.72 14.68 -14.74
CA ARG A 413 -11.06 13.50 -13.91
C ARG A 413 -11.26 13.88 -12.45
N VAL A 414 -10.40 14.74 -11.89
CA VAL A 414 -10.60 15.29 -10.53
C VAL A 414 -11.97 15.96 -10.42
N ARG A 415 -12.37 16.80 -11.39
CA ARG A 415 -13.69 17.43 -11.37
C ARG A 415 -14.83 16.44 -11.54
N THR A 416 -14.65 15.38 -12.34
CA THR A 416 -15.63 14.29 -12.47
C THR A 416 -15.88 13.63 -11.11
N PHE A 417 -14.83 13.28 -10.40
CA PHE A 417 -14.92 12.75 -9.04
C PHE A 417 -15.61 13.73 -8.09
N LEU A 418 -15.12 14.96 -7.97
CA LEU A 418 -15.61 15.95 -7.02
C LEU A 418 -17.09 16.36 -7.25
N ARG A 419 -17.63 16.18 -8.45
CA ARG A 419 -19.06 16.43 -8.74
C ARG A 419 -19.97 15.40 -8.08
N GLU A 420 -19.53 14.15 -8.02
CA GLU A 420 -20.35 13.03 -7.52
C GLU A 420 -20.05 12.66 -6.07
N TYR A 421 -18.83 12.92 -5.62
CA TYR A 421 -18.37 12.57 -4.28
C TYR A 421 -19.15 13.35 -3.20
N ARG A 422 -19.62 12.63 -2.20
CA ARG A 422 -20.30 13.17 -1.02
C ARG A 422 -19.43 12.95 0.20
N PRO A 423 -18.67 13.96 0.64
CA PRO A 423 -17.76 13.80 1.77
C PRO A 423 -18.53 13.46 3.04
N PRO A 424 -17.99 12.61 3.92
CA PRO A 424 -18.52 12.42 5.24
C PRO A 424 -18.51 13.76 5.99
N LYS A 425 -19.49 13.99 6.88
CA LYS A 425 -19.56 15.18 7.73
C LYS A 425 -18.51 15.11 8.84
N MET A 426 -17.24 15.09 8.46
CA MET A 426 -16.11 15.08 9.40
C MET A 426 -15.68 16.52 9.67
N LYS A 427 -15.70 16.93 10.93
CA LYS A 427 -15.11 18.20 11.36
C LYS A 427 -13.64 17.95 11.70
N ALA A 428 -12.77 18.04 10.72
CA ALA A 428 -11.33 18.17 10.99
C ALA A 428 -11.01 19.67 11.10
N PRO A 429 -10.40 20.14 12.19
CA PRO A 429 -9.88 21.50 12.24
C PRO A 429 -8.80 21.65 11.16
N LEU A 430 -8.76 22.84 10.53
CA LEU A 430 -7.66 23.19 9.63
C LEU A 430 -6.37 23.21 10.44
N ASP A 431 -5.47 22.29 10.12
CA ASP A 431 -4.14 22.23 10.72
C ASP A 431 -3.17 23.18 10.00
N SER A 432 -2.19 23.71 10.72
CA SER A 432 -1.10 24.54 10.19
C SER A 432 -0.38 23.88 9.01
N ASP A 433 -0.21 22.55 9.06
CA ASP A 433 0.42 21.78 7.99
C ASP A 433 -0.41 21.76 6.70
N GLN A 434 -1.75 21.73 6.84
CA GLN A 434 -2.66 21.82 5.69
C GLN A 434 -2.62 23.21 5.04
N LEU A 435 -2.59 24.29 5.85
CA LEU A 435 -2.43 25.65 5.34
C LEU A 435 -1.10 25.82 4.61
N LEU A 436 -0.04 25.31 5.19
CA LEU A 436 1.30 25.36 4.57
C LEU A 436 1.36 24.53 3.28
N ALA A 437 0.73 23.36 3.25
CA ALA A 437 0.60 22.54 2.04
C ALA A 437 -0.16 23.30 0.95
N PHE A 438 -1.22 24.01 1.31
CA PHE A 438 -1.98 24.85 0.38
C PHE A 438 -1.12 25.97 -0.19
N LEU A 439 -0.40 26.73 0.62
CA LEU A 439 0.49 27.81 0.16
C LEU A 439 1.59 27.29 -0.76
N ARG A 440 2.19 26.14 -0.42
CA ARG A 440 3.19 25.48 -1.28
C ARG A 440 2.58 24.99 -2.58
N SER A 441 1.32 24.52 -2.56
CA SER A 441 0.64 24.09 -3.79
C SER A 441 0.37 25.28 -4.71
N ILE A 442 -0.03 26.45 -4.18
CA ILE A 442 -0.14 27.68 -4.96
C ILE A 442 1.18 28.02 -5.63
N TYR A 443 2.29 28.02 -4.88
CA TYR A 443 3.59 28.36 -5.42
C TYR A 443 4.05 27.35 -6.49
N ARG A 444 4.06 26.04 -6.13
CA ARG A 444 4.60 25.00 -7.02
C ARG A 444 3.70 24.67 -8.21
N LEU A 445 2.40 24.58 -8.00
CA LEU A 445 1.43 24.16 -9.04
C LEU A 445 0.78 25.36 -9.72
N GLY A 446 0.47 26.42 -8.95
CA GLY A 446 -0.26 27.58 -9.45
C GLY A 446 0.63 28.65 -10.09
N ILE A 447 1.89 28.75 -9.73
CA ILE A 447 2.83 29.77 -10.29
C ILE A 447 3.85 29.11 -11.20
N LEU A 448 4.66 28.17 -10.67
CA LEU A 448 5.77 27.55 -11.38
C LEU A 448 5.36 26.36 -12.26
N GLY A 449 4.25 25.69 -11.94
CA GLY A 449 3.84 24.44 -12.58
C GLY A 449 3.38 24.63 -14.03
N ARG A 450 3.70 23.64 -14.88
CA ARG A 450 3.16 23.57 -16.26
C ARG A 450 1.62 23.46 -16.27
N GLU A 451 1.06 22.93 -15.16
CA GLU A 451 -0.38 22.76 -14.92
C GLU A 451 -1.09 23.99 -14.34
N ARG A 452 -0.42 25.14 -14.17
CA ARG A 452 -0.94 26.33 -13.47
C ARG A 452 -2.36 26.74 -13.91
N VAL A 453 -2.66 26.72 -15.19
CA VAL A 453 -3.98 27.07 -15.71
C VAL A 453 -5.04 26.06 -15.22
N GLN A 454 -4.74 24.77 -15.26
CA GLN A 454 -5.67 23.73 -14.83
C GLN A 454 -5.84 23.72 -13.30
N TYR A 455 -4.78 24.00 -12.58
CA TYR A 455 -4.78 24.15 -11.12
C TYR A 455 -5.74 25.27 -10.69
N TRP A 456 -5.58 26.49 -11.23
CA TRP A 456 -6.47 27.61 -10.91
C TRP A 456 -7.91 27.36 -11.34
N ARG A 457 -8.13 26.76 -12.51
CA ARG A 457 -9.48 26.35 -12.95
C ARG A 457 -10.13 25.36 -11.99
N LEU A 458 -9.36 24.44 -11.41
CA LEU A 458 -9.89 23.52 -10.41
C LEU A 458 -10.22 24.23 -9.10
N LEU A 459 -9.30 25.04 -8.58
CA LEU A 459 -9.50 25.76 -7.31
C LEU A 459 -10.69 26.70 -7.37
N LEU A 460 -10.79 27.53 -8.42
CA LEU A 460 -11.92 28.44 -8.60
C LEU A 460 -13.23 27.65 -8.74
N TRP A 461 -13.21 26.57 -9.54
CA TRP A 461 -14.38 25.73 -9.67
C TRP A 461 -14.80 25.11 -8.33
N ALA A 462 -13.85 24.60 -7.54
CA ALA A 462 -14.14 24.04 -6.21
C ALA A 462 -14.66 25.11 -5.26
N LEU A 463 -13.99 26.26 -5.19
CA LEU A 463 -14.38 27.36 -4.32
C LEU A 463 -15.83 27.85 -4.56
N PHE A 464 -16.24 27.98 -5.84
CA PHE A 464 -17.59 28.49 -6.17
C PHE A 464 -18.67 27.42 -6.25
N ARG A 465 -18.33 26.15 -6.50
CA ARG A 465 -19.32 25.08 -6.73
C ARG A 465 -19.39 24.04 -5.60
N ARG A 466 -18.27 23.79 -4.94
CA ARG A 466 -18.13 22.74 -3.91
C ARG A 466 -17.09 23.17 -2.85
N PRO A 467 -17.32 24.29 -2.13
CA PRO A 467 -16.36 24.86 -1.18
C PRO A 467 -15.94 23.85 -0.10
N GLU A 468 -16.85 22.95 0.29
CA GLU A 468 -16.60 21.88 1.25
C GLU A 468 -15.55 20.86 0.78
N LEU A 469 -15.26 20.81 -0.51
CA LEU A 469 -14.28 19.93 -1.13
C LEU A 469 -12.97 20.64 -1.54
N LEU A 470 -12.77 21.90 -1.16
CA LEU A 470 -11.57 22.65 -1.56
C LEU A 470 -10.28 21.99 -1.06
N SER A 471 -10.25 21.53 0.18
CA SER A 471 -9.10 20.79 0.73
C SER A 471 -8.82 19.51 -0.05
N GLN A 472 -9.87 18.75 -0.40
CA GLN A 472 -9.75 17.54 -1.21
C GLN A 472 -9.23 17.86 -2.63
N ALA A 473 -9.69 18.95 -3.24
CA ALA A 473 -9.21 19.38 -4.56
C ALA A 473 -7.70 19.71 -4.54
N VAL A 474 -7.22 20.37 -3.49
CA VAL A 474 -5.80 20.69 -3.28
C VAL A 474 -4.99 19.40 -3.09
N THR A 475 -5.45 18.50 -2.24
CA THR A 475 -4.79 17.20 -1.99
C THR A 475 -4.64 16.42 -3.30
N LEU A 476 -5.71 16.32 -4.09
CA LEU A 476 -5.66 15.63 -5.38
C LEU A 476 -4.75 16.32 -6.39
N ALA A 477 -4.67 17.65 -6.38
CA ALA A 477 -3.72 18.39 -7.23
C ALA A 477 -2.25 18.07 -6.85
N ILE A 478 -1.95 18.00 -5.55
CA ILE A 478 -0.63 17.61 -5.03
C ILE A 478 -0.29 16.15 -5.41
N CYS A 479 -1.23 15.23 -5.25
CA CYS A 479 -1.06 13.83 -5.68
C CYS A 479 -0.78 13.74 -7.19
N GLY A 480 -1.51 14.52 -8.01
CA GLY A 480 -1.29 14.58 -9.45
C GLY A 480 0.10 15.07 -9.84
N TYR A 481 0.67 16.00 -9.08
CA TYR A 481 2.07 16.41 -9.25
C TYR A 481 3.03 15.24 -9.00
N HIS A 482 2.82 14.48 -7.92
CA HIS A 482 3.65 13.31 -7.63
C HIS A 482 3.58 12.29 -8.77
N PHE A 483 2.37 11.90 -9.21
CA PHE A 483 2.20 10.89 -10.26
C PHE A 483 2.83 11.32 -11.58
N ARG A 484 2.72 12.60 -11.95
CA ARG A 484 3.43 13.12 -13.14
C ARG A 484 4.94 12.99 -13.00
N LYS A 485 5.49 13.30 -11.82
CA LYS A 485 6.94 13.16 -11.59
C LYS A 485 7.41 11.71 -11.68
N VAL A 486 6.65 10.77 -11.14
CA VAL A 486 6.95 9.34 -11.28
C VAL A 486 6.86 8.91 -12.76
N CYS A 487 5.82 9.32 -13.48
CA CYS A 487 5.71 9.05 -14.90
C CYS A 487 6.85 9.66 -15.74
N GLU A 488 7.30 10.89 -15.40
CA GLU A 488 8.45 11.52 -16.08
C GLU A 488 9.76 10.73 -15.87
N MET A 489 9.92 10.00 -14.76
CA MET A 489 11.12 9.20 -14.48
C MET A 489 11.11 7.83 -15.16
N HIS A 490 9.93 7.20 -15.27
CA HIS A 490 9.83 5.80 -15.70
C HIS A 490 9.24 5.63 -17.12
N VAL A 491 8.59 6.66 -17.67
CA VAL A 491 7.78 6.54 -18.90
C VAL A 491 8.21 7.54 -19.98
N LEU A 492 8.91 8.62 -19.63
CA LEU A 492 9.41 9.67 -20.54
C LEU A 492 10.92 9.65 -20.63
#